data_7d829c4e102c4abb01023a57327a5fbe
#
_entry.id   7d829c4e102c4abb01023a57327a5fbe
#
_cell.length_a   1.000
_cell.length_b   1.000
_cell.length_c   1.000
_cell.angle_alpha   90.00
_cell.angle_beta   90.00
_cell.angle_gamma   90.00
#
_symmetry.space_group_name_H-M   'P 1'
#
loop_
_entity.id
_entity.type
_entity.pdbx_description
1 polymer ?
#
loop_
_entity_poly.entity_id
_entity_poly.type
_entity_poly.pdbx_seq_one_letter_code
_entity_poly.pdbx_strand_id
1 'polypeptide(L)'
;IAQRTGKGDLPITDSELTQLQQAILGEKTALPQLGIRKSPVFIGQIEQRTFTPIVHYIAPPFEQVVNMLAGLQTFFDVTQGQPCIMRAAVLSFAFVYIHPLADGNGRVHRFLVNDLLYRDGILSEPMILPISSAISDSTQHRRDYDKILDTVSKPLMAQLIGEYQFETTQIFEDGIKSNLHLGNVDNALPIWRFLDLTPHVLYLAKLVSRVIQD
;
A
#
# COMPACT_ATOMS: atom_id res chain seq x y z
N ILE A 1 -6.60 14.74 8.79
CA ILE A 1 -5.99 13.41 8.95
C ILE A 1 -5.72 13.14 10.43
N ALA A 2 -4.91 13.96 11.13
CA ALA A 2 -4.61 13.74 12.56
C ALA A 2 -5.85 13.58 13.44
N GLN A 3 -6.92 14.33 13.21
CA GLN A 3 -8.17 14.24 13.96
C GLN A 3 -8.91 12.90 13.81
N ARG A 4 -8.55 12.11 12.80
CA ARG A 4 -9.16 10.82 12.49
C ARG A 4 -8.37 9.63 13.04
N THR A 5 -7.11 9.85 13.43
CA THR A 5 -6.23 8.82 13.97
C THR A 5 -6.85 8.15 15.20
N GLY A 6 -6.94 6.83 15.18
CA GLY A 6 -7.48 6.02 16.28
C GLY A 6 -8.98 6.08 16.51
N LYS A 7 -9.75 6.74 15.64
CA LYS A 7 -11.21 6.89 15.79
C LYS A 7 -11.96 5.96 14.81
N GLY A 8 -13.08 5.41 15.28
CA GLY A 8 -13.93 4.52 14.48
C GLY A 8 -13.27 3.19 14.13
N ASP A 9 -13.79 2.52 13.11
CA ASP A 9 -13.27 1.26 12.60
C ASP A 9 -11.94 1.45 11.84
N LEU A 10 -11.25 0.34 11.52
CA LEU A 10 -10.08 0.40 10.67
C LEU A 10 -10.47 0.95 9.30
N PRO A 11 -9.83 2.04 8.82
CA PRO A 11 -10.31 2.77 7.64
C PRO A 11 -9.92 2.09 6.31
N ILE A 12 -10.38 0.87 6.10
CA ILE A 12 -10.11 0.07 4.90
C ILE A 12 -11.38 -0.32 4.12
N THR A 13 -12.56 0.12 4.54
CA THR A 13 -13.77 0.03 3.73
C THR A 13 -13.74 1.03 2.57
N ASP A 14 -14.49 0.75 1.50
CA ASP A 14 -14.53 1.64 0.33
C ASP A 14 -14.91 3.08 0.70
N SER A 15 -15.93 3.24 1.53
CA SER A 15 -16.38 4.56 2.00
C SER A 15 -15.28 5.32 2.78
N GLU A 16 -14.56 4.63 3.65
CA GLU A 16 -13.51 5.25 4.46
C GLU A 16 -12.25 5.54 3.64
N LEU A 17 -11.89 4.63 2.74
CA LEU A 17 -10.80 4.84 1.79
C LEU A 17 -11.08 6.01 0.87
N THR A 18 -12.33 6.16 0.38
CA THR A 18 -12.76 7.33 -0.40
C THR A 18 -12.53 8.62 0.37
N GLN A 19 -12.99 8.69 1.62
CA GLN A 19 -12.82 9.87 2.47
C GLN A 19 -11.34 10.17 2.79
N LEU A 20 -10.55 9.13 3.08
CA LEU A 20 -9.11 9.29 3.31
C LEU A 20 -8.40 9.77 2.05
N GLN A 21 -8.70 9.18 0.91
CA GLN A 21 -8.12 9.54 -0.37
C GLN A 21 -8.45 10.99 -0.72
N GLN A 22 -9.70 11.43 -0.54
CA GLN A 22 -10.10 12.82 -0.74
C GLN A 22 -9.33 13.78 0.19
N ALA A 23 -9.18 13.42 1.47
CA ALA A 23 -8.43 14.23 2.43
C ALA A 23 -6.93 14.31 2.10
N ILE A 24 -6.37 13.27 1.50
CA ILE A 24 -4.95 13.14 1.16
C ILE A 24 -4.62 13.83 -0.18
N LEU A 25 -5.48 13.67 -1.19
CA LEU A 25 -5.26 14.20 -2.53
C LEU A 25 -5.75 15.64 -2.67
N GLY A 26 -6.74 16.03 -1.85
CA GLY A 26 -7.40 17.33 -1.91
C GLY A 26 -8.40 17.45 -3.08
N GLU A 27 -9.03 18.62 -3.17
CA GLU A 27 -10.11 18.88 -4.15
C GLU A 27 -9.64 18.95 -5.61
N LYS A 28 -8.33 19.09 -5.83
CA LYS A 28 -7.74 19.24 -7.18
C LYS A 28 -7.25 17.92 -7.79
N THR A 29 -7.70 16.79 -7.25
CA THR A 29 -7.31 15.49 -7.84
C THR A 29 -7.87 15.36 -9.26
N ALA A 30 -7.05 14.82 -10.16
CA ALA A 30 -7.44 14.50 -11.53
C ALA A 30 -8.11 13.11 -11.66
N LEU A 31 -8.29 12.39 -10.55
CA LEU A 31 -8.92 11.07 -10.58
C LEU A 31 -10.42 11.19 -10.89
N PRO A 32 -10.94 10.40 -11.84
CA PRO A 32 -12.35 10.40 -12.17
C PRO A 32 -13.22 9.90 -11.02
N GLN A 33 -12.73 8.93 -10.25
CA GLN A 33 -13.40 8.34 -9.11
C GLN A 33 -12.40 8.07 -7.98
N LEU A 34 -12.84 8.25 -6.74
CA LEU A 34 -12.11 7.90 -5.52
C LEU A 34 -12.62 6.56 -4.98
N GLY A 35 -11.85 5.97 -4.06
CA GLY A 35 -12.18 4.70 -3.42
C GLY A 35 -11.43 3.52 -4.04
N ILE A 36 -11.98 2.33 -3.86
CA ILE A 36 -11.35 1.09 -4.34
C ILE A 36 -11.35 1.08 -5.88
N ARG A 37 -10.17 0.89 -6.45
CA ARG A 37 -9.96 0.82 -7.90
C ARG A 37 -10.71 -0.36 -8.53
N LYS A 38 -11.13 -0.15 -9.76
CA LYS A 38 -11.70 -1.17 -10.66
C LYS A 38 -10.89 -1.28 -11.95
N SER A 39 -9.61 -0.97 -11.86
CA SER A 39 -8.65 -0.95 -12.97
C SER A 39 -7.34 -1.61 -12.56
N PRO A 40 -6.58 -2.18 -13.50
CA PRO A 40 -5.24 -2.69 -13.23
C PRO A 40 -4.29 -1.51 -12.97
N VAL A 41 -3.38 -1.72 -12.01
CA VAL A 41 -2.39 -0.72 -11.60
C VAL A 41 -1.02 -1.37 -11.52
N PHE A 42 -0.01 -0.66 -11.97
CA PHE A 42 1.40 -1.02 -11.77
C PHE A 42 2.18 0.16 -11.17
N ILE A 43 3.29 -0.15 -10.53
CA ILE A 43 4.27 0.82 -10.04
C ILE A 43 5.51 0.66 -10.90
N GLY A 44 5.97 1.77 -11.43
CA GLY A 44 7.13 1.79 -12.31
C GLY A 44 7.45 3.20 -12.78
N GLN A 45 8.33 3.27 -13.76
CA GLN A 45 8.70 4.51 -14.42
C GLN A 45 8.72 4.32 -15.93
N ILE A 46 8.58 5.40 -16.67
CA ILE A 46 8.73 5.37 -18.13
C ILE A 46 10.16 5.71 -18.47
N GLU A 47 10.83 4.82 -19.19
CA GLU A 47 12.16 5.11 -19.70
C GLU A 47 12.12 6.26 -20.71
N GLN A 48 12.89 7.31 -20.47
CA GLN A 48 12.81 8.55 -21.24
C GLN A 48 13.21 8.41 -22.72
N ARG A 49 14.06 7.43 -23.06
CA ARG A 49 14.57 7.25 -24.44
C ARG A 49 13.64 6.40 -25.30
N THR A 50 13.05 5.36 -24.74
CA THR A 50 12.24 4.36 -25.46
C THR A 50 10.75 4.52 -25.22
N PHE A 51 10.36 5.35 -24.23
CA PHE A 51 8.99 5.47 -23.72
C PHE A 51 8.40 4.13 -23.25
N THR A 52 9.27 3.17 -22.92
CA THR A 52 8.87 1.83 -22.46
C THR A 52 8.66 1.86 -20.94
N PRO A 53 7.58 1.29 -20.40
CA PRO A 53 7.40 1.15 -18.98
C PRO A 53 8.44 0.21 -18.35
N ILE A 54 9.14 0.67 -17.33
CA ILE A 54 9.95 -0.17 -16.44
C ILE A 54 9.07 -0.48 -15.24
N VAL A 55 8.57 -1.73 -15.17
CA VAL A 55 7.62 -2.15 -14.16
C VAL A 55 8.37 -2.72 -12.96
N HIS A 56 8.13 -2.16 -11.77
CA HIS A 56 8.71 -2.61 -10.52
C HIS A 56 7.76 -3.49 -9.71
N TYR A 57 6.46 -3.24 -9.84
CA TYR A 57 5.42 -3.97 -9.14
C TYR A 57 4.11 -3.90 -9.92
N ILE A 58 3.39 -5.01 -9.97
CA ILE A 58 2.01 -5.06 -10.46
C ILE A 58 1.12 -5.41 -9.28
N ALA A 59 0.09 -4.59 -9.06
CA ALA A 59 -0.89 -4.82 -8.03
C ALA A 59 -1.79 -6.03 -8.38
N PRO A 60 -2.35 -6.75 -7.39
CA PRO A 60 -3.25 -7.88 -7.66
C PRO A 60 -4.42 -7.46 -8.54
N PRO A 61 -5.04 -8.39 -9.27
CA PRO A 61 -6.27 -8.12 -10.03
C PRO A 61 -7.29 -7.40 -9.15
N PHE A 62 -7.95 -6.38 -9.69
CA PHE A 62 -8.84 -5.52 -8.90
C PHE A 62 -10.04 -6.30 -8.33
N GLU A 63 -10.44 -7.40 -8.95
CA GLU A 63 -11.48 -8.32 -8.47
C GLU A 63 -11.10 -8.99 -7.14
N GLN A 64 -9.82 -9.07 -6.83
CA GLN A 64 -9.33 -9.67 -5.58
C GLN A 64 -9.23 -8.65 -4.43
N VAL A 65 -9.21 -7.37 -4.72
CA VAL A 65 -8.90 -6.30 -3.76
C VAL A 65 -9.86 -6.30 -2.57
N VAL A 66 -11.15 -6.40 -2.80
CA VAL A 66 -12.16 -6.38 -1.73
C VAL A 66 -11.97 -7.56 -0.77
N ASN A 67 -11.74 -8.76 -1.30
CA ASN A 67 -11.50 -9.95 -0.49
C ASN A 67 -10.18 -9.85 0.30
N MET A 68 -9.14 -9.26 -0.29
CA MET A 68 -7.88 -9.05 0.41
C MET A 68 -8.01 -8.03 1.54
N LEU A 69 -8.76 -6.94 1.33
CA LEU A 69 -9.06 -5.97 2.38
C LEU A 69 -9.88 -6.59 3.51
N ALA A 70 -10.86 -7.46 3.19
CA ALA A 70 -11.60 -8.22 4.21
C ALA A 70 -10.66 -9.13 5.04
N GLY A 71 -9.64 -9.72 4.40
CA GLY A 71 -8.59 -10.46 5.10
C GLY A 71 -7.78 -9.58 6.06
N LEU A 72 -7.47 -8.33 5.70
CA LEU A 72 -6.82 -7.38 6.61
C LEU A 72 -7.71 -7.01 7.79
N GLN A 73 -9.01 -6.82 7.58
CA GLN A 73 -9.95 -6.58 8.67
C GLN A 73 -9.97 -7.77 9.63
N THR A 74 -10.07 -8.99 9.11
CA THR A 74 -10.01 -10.21 9.92
C THR A 74 -8.72 -10.28 10.73
N PHE A 75 -7.56 -10.01 10.11
CA PHE A 75 -6.28 -9.96 10.81
C PHE A 75 -6.28 -8.91 11.93
N PHE A 76 -6.80 -7.72 11.68
CA PHE A 76 -6.91 -6.66 12.68
C PHE A 76 -7.71 -7.13 13.90
N ASP A 77 -8.84 -7.80 13.68
CA ASP A 77 -9.75 -8.24 14.73
C ASP A 77 -9.16 -9.38 15.58
N VAL A 78 -8.58 -10.40 14.93
CA VAL A 78 -8.06 -11.60 15.64
C VAL A 78 -6.71 -11.36 16.31
N THR A 79 -6.00 -10.29 15.97
CA THR A 79 -4.70 -9.98 16.57
C THR A 79 -4.77 -8.89 17.65
N GLN A 80 -5.93 -8.57 18.17
CA GLN A 80 -6.06 -7.63 19.29
C GLN A 80 -5.20 -8.09 20.46
N GLY A 81 -4.47 -7.15 21.09
CA GLY A 81 -3.54 -7.45 22.20
C GLY A 81 -2.19 -8.06 21.79
N GLN A 82 -1.97 -8.33 20.50
CA GLN A 82 -0.66 -8.72 20.01
C GLN A 82 0.29 -7.50 19.87
N PRO A 83 1.62 -7.71 19.74
CA PRO A 83 2.57 -6.61 19.65
C PRO A 83 2.20 -5.59 18.56
N CYS A 84 2.02 -4.34 18.97
CA CYS A 84 1.50 -3.27 18.12
C CYS A 84 2.38 -2.98 16.88
N ILE A 85 3.71 -3.04 16.99
CA ILE A 85 4.61 -2.87 15.83
C ILE A 85 4.37 -3.96 14.79
N MET A 86 4.15 -5.20 15.23
CA MET A 86 3.82 -6.31 14.31
C MET A 86 2.49 -6.03 13.61
N ARG A 87 1.44 -5.65 14.35
CA ARG A 87 0.13 -5.32 13.79
C ARG A 87 0.21 -4.16 12.81
N ALA A 88 0.88 -3.07 13.20
CA ALA A 88 1.06 -1.89 12.35
C ALA A 88 1.84 -2.22 11.07
N ALA A 89 2.91 -3.02 11.17
CA ALA A 89 3.68 -3.43 10.00
C ALA A 89 2.85 -4.29 9.05
N VAL A 90 2.22 -5.35 9.56
CA VAL A 90 1.44 -6.27 8.73
C VAL A 90 0.31 -5.53 8.01
N LEU A 91 -0.51 -4.78 8.74
CA LEU A 91 -1.66 -4.10 8.15
C LEU A 91 -1.25 -3.02 7.13
N SER A 92 -0.25 -2.20 7.47
CA SER A 92 0.14 -1.10 6.60
C SER A 92 0.90 -1.57 5.35
N PHE A 93 1.81 -2.55 5.48
CA PHE A 93 2.54 -3.09 4.33
C PHE A 93 1.67 -4.00 3.45
N ALA A 94 0.81 -4.84 4.03
CA ALA A 94 -0.14 -5.60 3.23
C ALA A 94 -1.09 -4.66 2.46
N PHE A 95 -1.54 -3.56 3.06
CA PHE A 95 -2.32 -2.53 2.36
C PHE A 95 -1.57 -1.97 1.14
N VAL A 96 -0.27 -1.65 1.29
CA VAL A 96 0.49 -1.10 0.15
C VAL A 96 0.72 -2.13 -0.96
N TYR A 97 0.79 -3.42 -0.63
CA TYR A 97 0.87 -4.48 -1.63
C TYR A 97 -0.48 -4.81 -2.28
N ILE A 98 -1.57 -4.76 -1.56
CA ILE A 98 -2.93 -4.85 -2.16
C ILE A 98 -3.15 -3.69 -3.13
N HIS A 99 -2.60 -2.52 -2.81
CA HIS A 99 -2.67 -1.32 -3.65
C HIS A 99 -4.10 -0.99 -4.07
N PRO A 100 -5.03 -0.81 -3.12
CA PRO A 100 -6.46 -0.78 -3.42
C PRO A 100 -6.93 0.49 -4.13
N LEU A 101 -6.13 1.54 -4.17
CA LEU A 101 -6.50 2.85 -4.73
C LEU A 101 -5.78 3.09 -6.07
N ALA A 102 -6.38 3.91 -6.93
CA ALA A 102 -5.73 4.33 -8.16
C ALA A 102 -4.54 5.28 -7.89
N ASP A 103 -4.61 6.11 -6.85
CA ASP A 103 -3.51 6.95 -6.32
C ASP A 103 -3.67 7.13 -4.81
N GLY A 104 -2.56 7.43 -4.13
CA GLY A 104 -2.54 7.74 -2.70
C GLY A 104 -2.19 6.56 -1.79
N ASN A 105 -1.99 5.35 -2.31
CA ASN A 105 -1.70 4.16 -1.49
C ASN A 105 -0.52 4.34 -0.53
N GLY A 106 0.59 4.91 -0.98
CA GLY A 106 1.74 5.18 -0.13
C GLY A 106 1.45 6.18 1.00
N ARG A 107 0.57 7.15 0.77
CA ARG A 107 0.14 8.12 1.80
C ARG A 107 -0.80 7.49 2.81
N VAL A 108 -1.75 6.68 2.35
CA VAL A 108 -2.65 5.89 3.22
C VAL A 108 -1.85 4.87 4.02
N HIS A 109 -0.88 4.16 3.42
CA HIS A 109 0.03 3.27 4.13
C HIS A 109 0.69 3.96 5.34
N ARG A 110 1.27 5.14 5.15
CA ARG A 110 1.91 5.90 6.23
C ARG A 110 0.93 6.44 7.26
N PHE A 111 -0.29 6.76 6.84
CA PHE A 111 -1.37 7.08 7.77
C PHE A 111 -1.73 5.87 8.63
N LEU A 112 -1.89 4.68 8.03
CA LEU A 112 -2.22 3.45 8.76
C LEU A 112 -1.15 3.09 9.80
N VAL A 113 0.14 3.31 9.53
CA VAL A 113 1.18 3.13 10.54
C VAL A 113 0.88 3.98 11.78
N ASN A 114 0.61 5.27 11.60
CA ASN A 114 0.32 6.18 12.71
C ASN A 114 -0.99 5.81 13.43
N ASP A 115 -2.03 5.49 12.67
CA ASP A 115 -3.34 5.13 13.19
C ASP A 115 -3.28 3.88 14.08
N LEU A 116 -2.54 2.85 13.64
CA LEU A 116 -2.39 1.60 14.36
C LEU A 116 -1.51 1.74 15.63
N LEU A 117 -0.41 2.49 15.54
CA LEU A 117 0.43 2.78 16.71
C LEU A 117 -0.33 3.55 17.78
N TYR A 118 -1.25 4.43 17.39
CA TYR A 118 -2.11 5.14 18.33
C TYR A 118 -3.19 4.22 18.91
N ARG A 119 -3.90 3.44 18.08
CA ARG A 119 -4.94 2.49 18.53
C ARG A 119 -4.41 1.48 19.54
N ASP A 120 -3.22 0.99 19.32
CA ASP A 120 -2.58 -0.03 20.15
C ASP A 120 -1.77 0.58 21.32
N GLY A 121 -1.85 1.91 21.55
CA GLY A 121 -1.39 2.59 22.77
C GLY A 121 0.11 2.88 22.83
N ILE A 122 0.86 2.79 21.70
CA ILE A 122 2.26 3.27 21.65
C ILE A 122 2.32 4.79 21.72
N LEU A 123 1.36 5.46 21.09
CA LEU A 123 1.26 6.91 21.10
C LEU A 123 0.17 7.30 22.09
N SER A 124 0.51 8.13 23.07
CA SER A 124 -0.42 8.59 24.12
C SER A 124 -1.38 9.69 23.67
N GLU A 125 -1.03 10.41 22.60
CA GLU A 125 -1.84 11.45 21.96
C GLU A 125 -1.88 11.24 20.45
N PRO A 126 -2.88 11.76 19.74
CA PRO A 126 -2.95 11.67 18.29
C PRO A 126 -1.84 12.51 17.63
N MET A 127 -0.61 12.03 17.77
CA MET A 127 0.61 12.58 17.17
C MET A 127 0.87 11.89 15.86
N ILE A 128 1.28 12.62 14.85
CA ILE A 128 1.73 12.06 13.58
C ILE A 128 3.24 11.92 13.62
N LEU A 129 3.73 10.68 13.71
CA LEU A 129 5.15 10.41 13.50
C LEU A 129 5.53 10.76 12.07
N PRO A 130 6.65 11.45 11.84
CA PRO A 130 7.08 11.89 10.51
C PRO A 130 7.68 10.73 9.68
N ILE A 131 6.94 9.61 9.55
CA ILE A 131 7.36 8.41 8.82
C ILE A 131 7.83 8.72 7.40
N SER A 132 7.11 9.62 6.71
CA SER A 132 7.48 10.03 5.35
C SER A 132 8.84 10.70 5.29
N SER A 133 9.10 11.62 6.20
CA SER A 133 10.40 12.31 6.30
C SER A 133 11.50 11.32 6.66
N ALA A 134 11.26 10.47 7.65
CA ALA A 134 12.23 9.47 8.08
C ALA A 134 12.60 8.43 6.98
N ILE A 135 11.70 8.14 6.04
CA ILE A 135 12.03 7.32 4.87
C ILE A 135 12.84 8.12 3.84
N SER A 136 12.58 9.42 3.69
CA SER A 136 13.10 10.23 2.60
C SER A 136 14.24 11.16 2.97
N ASP A 137 14.64 11.24 4.24
CA ASP A 137 15.67 12.16 4.74
C ASP A 137 17.07 11.88 4.20
N SER A 138 17.35 10.65 3.78
CA SER A 138 18.61 10.28 3.16
C SER A 138 18.43 9.28 2.01
N THR A 139 19.42 9.26 1.11
CA THR A 139 19.48 8.25 0.04
C THR A 139 19.54 6.82 0.60
N GLN A 140 20.21 6.62 1.75
CA GLN A 140 20.31 5.31 2.38
C GLN A 140 18.95 4.84 2.89
N HIS A 141 18.19 5.71 3.59
CA HIS A 141 16.87 5.34 4.12
C HIS A 141 15.85 5.02 3.02
N ARG A 142 15.90 5.74 1.91
CA ARG A 142 15.10 5.40 0.71
C ARG A 142 15.46 4.02 0.17
N ARG A 143 16.75 3.74 0.00
CA ARG A 143 17.22 2.42 -0.45
C ARG A 143 16.82 1.30 0.49
N ASP A 144 16.83 1.54 1.80
CA ASP A 144 16.41 0.53 2.78
C ASP A 144 14.90 0.28 2.71
N TYR A 145 14.10 1.32 2.48
CA TYR A 145 12.67 1.17 2.22
C TYR A 145 12.42 0.39 0.91
N ASP A 146 13.10 0.76 -0.17
CA ASP A 146 12.98 0.06 -1.46
C ASP A 146 13.36 -1.42 -1.34
N LYS A 147 14.45 -1.74 -0.61
CA LYS A 147 14.84 -3.14 -0.35
C LYS A 147 13.77 -3.93 0.38
N ILE A 148 13.05 -3.31 1.32
CA ILE A 148 11.94 -3.98 2.01
C ILE A 148 10.81 -4.25 1.03
N LEU A 149 10.44 -3.31 0.18
CA LEU A 149 9.43 -3.53 -0.85
C LEU A 149 9.87 -4.62 -1.85
N ASP A 150 11.14 -4.68 -2.19
CA ASP A 150 11.74 -5.67 -3.10
C ASP A 150 11.61 -7.11 -2.59
N THR A 151 11.46 -7.33 -1.28
CA THR A 151 11.28 -8.69 -0.72
C THR A 151 10.02 -9.38 -1.23
N VAL A 152 9.00 -8.60 -1.60
CA VAL A 152 7.76 -9.11 -2.19
C VAL A 152 7.72 -8.83 -3.70
N SER A 153 8.10 -7.63 -4.13
CA SER A 153 7.94 -7.24 -5.53
C SER A 153 8.83 -8.06 -6.48
N LYS A 154 10.07 -8.38 -6.11
CA LYS A 154 10.96 -9.17 -6.98
C LYS A 154 10.48 -10.60 -7.21
N PRO A 155 10.15 -11.40 -6.18
CA PRO A 155 9.58 -12.73 -6.39
C PRO A 155 8.27 -12.69 -7.20
N LEU A 156 7.41 -11.71 -6.93
CA LEU A 156 6.17 -11.52 -7.67
C LEU A 156 6.44 -11.26 -9.16
N MET A 157 7.29 -10.27 -9.45
CA MET A 157 7.58 -9.91 -10.84
C MET A 157 8.27 -11.05 -11.61
N ALA A 158 9.04 -11.90 -10.93
CA ALA A 158 9.60 -13.11 -11.53
C ALA A 158 8.51 -14.12 -11.97
N GLN A 159 7.40 -14.23 -11.22
CA GLN A 159 6.27 -15.08 -11.60
C GLN A 159 5.39 -14.46 -12.69
N LEU A 160 5.45 -13.15 -12.87
CA LEU A 160 4.67 -12.44 -13.86
C LEU A 160 5.39 -12.24 -15.21
N ILE A 161 6.59 -12.80 -15.37
CA ILE A 161 7.32 -12.74 -16.64
C ILE A 161 6.48 -13.41 -17.74
N GLY A 162 6.12 -12.63 -18.78
CA GLY A 162 5.29 -13.11 -19.89
C GLY A 162 3.78 -13.09 -19.62
N GLU A 163 3.36 -12.79 -18.39
CA GLU A 163 1.96 -12.76 -17.98
C GLU A 163 1.35 -11.36 -17.96
N TYR A 164 2.08 -10.35 -18.39
CA TYR A 164 1.56 -9.00 -18.57
C TYR A 164 2.09 -8.35 -19.83
N GLN A 165 1.29 -7.50 -20.41
CA GLN A 165 1.65 -6.71 -21.60
C GLN A 165 0.94 -5.36 -21.59
N PHE A 166 1.49 -4.43 -22.36
CA PHE A 166 0.89 -3.13 -22.59
C PHE A 166 0.25 -3.10 -23.97
N GLU A 167 -1.06 -2.95 -24.00
CA GLU A 167 -1.88 -3.01 -25.21
C GLU A 167 -2.57 -1.66 -25.50
N THR A 168 -3.69 -1.72 -26.20
CA THR A 168 -4.53 -0.55 -26.43
C THR A 168 -5.14 -0.07 -25.12
N THR A 169 -5.05 1.23 -24.87
CA THR A 169 -5.64 1.86 -23.69
C THR A 169 -7.15 1.62 -23.61
N GLN A 170 -7.62 1.13 -22.47
CA GLN A 170 -9.02 0.93 -22.14
C GLN A 170 -9.44 1.89 -21.04
N ILE A 171 -10.74 2.20 -20.97
CA ILE A 171 -11.34 2.95 -19.88
C ILE A 171 -12.09 1.96 -18.99
N PHE A 172 -11.72 1.90 -17.72
CA PHE A 172 -12.32 1.01 -16.74
C PHE A 172 -13.54 1.65 -16.05
N GLU A 173 -14.25 0.85 -15.24
CA GLU A 173 -15.49 1.27 -14.56
C GLU A 173 -15.28 2.46 -13.62
N ASP A 174 -14.08 2.59 -13.03
CA ASP A 174 -13.65 3.72 -12.21
C ASP A 174 -13.22 4.95 -13.03
N GLY A 175 -13.39 4.92 -14.35
CA GLY A 175 -12.99 5.98 -15.28
C GLY A 175 -11.48 6.06 -15.53
N ILE A 176 -10.68 5.21 -14.91
CA ILE A 176 -9.22 5.16 -15.10
C ILE A 176 -8.90 4.59 -16.49
N LYS A 177 -7.94 5.23 -17.14
CA LYS A 177 -7.37 4.75 -18.40
C LYS A 177 -6.14 3.90 -18.10
N SER A 178 -6.15 2.66 -18.52
CA SER A 178 -5.00 1.77 -18.44
C SER A 178 -4.80 0.99 -19.73
N ASN A 179 -3.56 0.72 -20.06
CA ASN A 179 -3.17 -0.16 -21.14
C ASN A 179 -2.46 -1.44 -20.64
N LEU A 180 -2.40 -1.62 -19.31
CA LEU A 180 -1.89 -2.84 -18.70
C LEU A 180 -2.92 -3.95 -18.86
N HIS A 181 -2.51 -5.04 -19.49
CA HIS A 181 -3.27 -6.28 -19.56
C HIS A 181 -2.54 -7.39 -18.79
N LEU A 182 -3.28 -8.14 -17.98
CA LEU A 182 -2.78 -9.29 -17.24
C LEU A 182 -3.30 -10.58 -17.87
N GLY A 183 -2.39 -11.51 -18.12
CA GLY A 183 -2.71 -12.87 -18.56
C GLY A 183 -3.09 -13.77 -17.38
N ASN A 184 -2.54 -14.99 -17.37
CA ASN A 184 -2.77 -15.92 -16.28
C ASN A 184 -1.90 -15.56 -15.06
N VAL A 185 -2.54 -15.16 -13.97
CA VAL A 185 -1.87 -14.79 -12.72
C VAL A 185 -1.99 -15.82 -11.61
N ASP A 186 -2.47 -17.03 -11.89
CA ASP A 186 -2.73 -18.06 -10.87
C ASP A 186 -1.47 -18.41 -10.06
N ASN A 187 -0.30 -18.46 -10.71
CA ASN A 187 0.97 -18.70 -10.05
C ASN A 187 1.45 -17.52 -9.18
N ALA A 188 0.98 -16.31 -9.46
CA ALA A 188 1.33 -15.10 -8.71
C ALA A 188 0.36 -14.83 -7.55
N LEU A 189 -0.88 -15.34 -7.61
CA LEU A 189 -1.89 -15.13 -6.57
C LEU A 189 -1.41 -15.52 -5.16
N PRO A 190 -0.69 -16.64 -4.94
CA PRO A 190 -0.17 -16.97 -3.62
C PRO A 190 0.78 -15.91 -3.05
N ILE A 191 1.59 -15.25 -3.90
CA ILE A 191 2.54 -14.23 -3.44
C ILE A 191 1.79 -13.00 -2.93
N TRP A 192 0.72 -12.57 -3.59
CA TRP A 192 -0.10 -11.45 -3.09
C TRP A 192 -0.90 -11.82 -1.83
N ARG A 193 -1.27 -13.10 -1.64
CA ARG A 193 -2.16 -13.53 -0.55
C ARG A 193 -1.42 -13.98 0.71
N PHE A 194 -0.24 -14.56 0.57
CA PHE A 194 0.52 -15.18 1.67
C PHE A 194 1.86 -14.47 1.85
N LEU A 195 1.80 -13.20 2.20
CA LEU A 195 2.97 -12.35 2.38
C LEU A 195 3.77 -12.75 3.62
N ASP A 196 5.07 -13.02 3.46
CA ASP A 196 5.99 -13.00 4.61
C ASP A 196 6.39 -11.55 4.91
N LEU A 197 5.78 -10.98 5.93
CA LEU A 197 6.02 -9.61 6.37
C LEU A 197 6.98 -9.52 7.56
N THR A 198 7.67 -10.59 7.94
CA THR A 198 8.68 -10.58 9.01
C THR A 198 9.77 -9.52 8.80
N PRO A 199 10.36 -9.36 7.60
CA PRO A 199 11.32 -8.28 7.34
C PRO A 199 10.72 -6.88 7.52
N HIS A 200 9.43 -6.71 7.19
CA HIS A 200 8.70 -5.43 7.31
C HIS A 200 8.47 -5.05 8.77
N VAL A 201 8.20 -6.04 9.64
CA VAL A 201 8.09 -5.82 11.09
C VAL A 201 9.41 -5.31 11.65
N LEU A 202 10.52 -5.94 11.29
CA LEU A 202 11.86 -5.52 11.72
C LEU A 202 12.23 -4.13 11.18
N TYR A 203 11.89 -3.84 9.94
CA TYR A 203 12.09 -2.53 9.34
C TYR A 203 11.28 -1.45 10.07
N LEU A 204 9.98 -1.66 10.28
CA LEU A 204 9.12 -0.70 10.95
C LEU A 204 9.57 -0.46 12.40
N ALA A 205 9.97 -1.50 13.13
CA ALA A 205 10.49 -1.36 14.48
C ALA A 205 11.70 -0.41 14.53
N LYS A 206 12.66 -0.60 13.62
CA LYS A 206 13.84 0.28 13.49
C LYS A 206 13.46 1.72 13.12
N LEU A 207 12.54 1.86 12.15
CA LEU A 207 12.08 3.17 11.68
C LEU A 207 11.39 3.95 12.81
N VAL A 208 10.46 3.32 13.53
CA VAL A 208 9.74 3.95 14.65
C VAL A 208 10.68 4.29 15.79
N SER A 209 11.60 3.38 16.17
CA SER A 209 12.61 3.66 17.20
C SER A 209 13.44 4.91 16.88
N ARG A 210 13.86 5.05 15.61
CA ARG A 210 14.62 6.23 15.16
C ARG A 210 13.80 7.51 15.29
N VAL A 211 12.56 7.50 14.80
CA VAL A 211 11.67 8.67 14.82
C VAL A 211 11.30 9.14 16.23
N ILE A 212 11.31 8.24 17.21
CA ILE A 212 11.03 8.59 18.61
C ILE A 212 12.26 9.15 19.33
N GLN A 213 13.47 8.79 18.86
CA GLN A 213 14.74 9.24 19.46
C GLN A 213 15.22 10.59 18.95
N ASP A 214 14.79 10.98 17.74
CA ASP A 214 15.10 12.28 17.11
C ASP A 214 14.12 13.37 17.60
#